data_c3551305ae50ec958851cef9cfc0c460
#
_entry.id   c3551305ae50ec958851cef9cfc0c460
#
_cell.length_a   1.000
_cell.length_b   1.000
_cell.length_c   1.000
_cell.angle_alpha   90.00
_cell.angle_beta   90.00
_cell.angle_gamma   90.00
#
_symmetry.space_group_name_H-M   'P 1'
#
loop_
_entity.id
_entity.type
_entity.pdbx_description
1 polymer ?
#
loop_
_entity_poly.entity_id
_entity_poly.type
_entity_poly.pdbx_seq_one_letter_code
_entity_poly.pdbx_strand_id
1 'polypeptide(L)'
;MSDGACIREQLSPPDRLGRTVQTMELIRFITDNVDAIVDEWERFARTLLPVGKTMTTLALRDHCRDMLLAIAEDMKTPETGVQRSERSRGGGLPSAPLEKAAEEHGALRQMAGFDLIQLVAEFRALRASVLSRWHQFQGAGAVTPAIEEIMRFNEGIDYALAESVERYSRELFASRDMFLAMLGHDLRGPLTGINMSTFLLGKPDLAEAARGKALTRIKRASGEMNRLVTDLLEYTRTRLGRGIPIEPSACDLGPLCEEAVEAIRAGHPEQHFVAELSGDLTVAADAPRLQQVLANLLNNAVQHGDRNKPVLLSADGEENAVVLKITNAGDPIPANALSTIFEPLVQAPSAGADMHQLSKTSLGLGLFIAREIVLGHEGTIDVKSSVESGTVFTIRLPRAGAPLSSRPPED
;
A
#
# COMPACT_ATOMS: atom_id res chain seq x y z
N MET A 1 -17.52 2.39 -93.73
CA MET A 1 -18.67 3.14 -93.17
C MET A 1 -19.09 2.35 -92.02
N SER A 2 -18.92 2.62 -90.82
CA SER A 2 -19.25 3.72 -90.00
C SER A 2 -18.53 3.49 -88.65
N ASP A 3 -18.01 4.58 -88.11
CA ASP A 3 -17.28 4.70 -86.84
C ASP A 3 -18.13 4.26 -85.62
N GLY A 4 -17.49 3.61 -84.66
CA GLY A 4 -17.99 3.37 -83.32
C GLY A 4 -16.93 3.76 -82.30
N ALA A 5 -16.92 5.06 -81.91
CA ALA A 5 -16.02 5.61 -80.91
C ALA A 5 -16.34 5.03 -79.53
N CYS A 6 -15.37 4.38 -78.90
CA CYS A 6 -15.38 3.89 -77.54
C CYS A 6 -14.96 5.02 -76.60
N ILE A 7 -15.89 5.60 -75.86
CA ILE A 7 -15.65 6.58 -74.83
C ILE A 7 -15.07 5.83 -73.60
N ARG A 8 -13.78 6.01 -73.33
CA ARG A 8 -13.19 5.64 -72.04
C ARG A 8 -13.53 6.73 -71.00
N GLU A 9 -14.46 6.42 -70.15
CA GLU A 9 -14.62 7.17 -68.91
C GLU A 9 -13.38 6.96 -68.00
N GLN A 10 -12.61 8.03 -67.83
CA GLN A 10 -11.52 8.10 -66.85
C GLN A 10 -12.17 8.23 -65.45
N LEU A 11 -12.19 7.12 -64.70
CA LEU A 11 -12.43 7.15 -63.27
C LEU A 11 -11.25 7.84 -62.59
N SER A 12 -11.43 9.05 -62.11
CA SER A 12 -10.52 9.75 -61.25
C SER A 12 -10.34 8.96 -59.95
N PRO A 13 -9.09 8.84 -59.39
CA PRO A 13 -8.89 8.16 -58.13
C PRO A 13 -9.62 8.89 -57.00
N PRO A 14 -10.26 8.17 -56.04
CA PRO A 14 -10.95 8.80 -54.94
C PRO A 14 -10.00 9.62 -54.07
N ASP A 15 -10.48 10.80 -53.77
CA ASP A 15 -9.83 11.87 -53.02
C ASP A 15 -9.21 11.38 -51.70
N ARG A 16 -7.90 11.41 -51.58
CA ARG A 16 -7.14 11.01 -50.38
C ARG A 16 -7.36 11.96 -49.19
N LEU A 17 -8.01 13.10 -49.40
CA LEU A 17 -8.31 14.10 -48.36
C LEU A 17 -9.47 13.67 -47.41
N GLY A 18 -10.40 12.85 -47.88
CA GLY A 18 -11.55 12.42 -47.05
C GLY A 18 -11.19 11.41 -45.93
N ARG A 19 -10.10 10.63 -46.14
CA ARG A 19 -9.68 9.63 -45.14
C ARG A 19 -8.93 10.21 -43.95
N THR A 20 -8.21 11.30 -44.14
CA THR A 20 -7.40 11.95 -43.09
C THR A 20 -8.29 12.70 -42.07
N VAL A 21 -9.44 13.19 -42.49
CA VAL A 21 -10.39 13.90 -41.61
C VAL A 21 -11.15 12.93 -40.70
N GLN A 22 -11.46 11.72 -41.19
CA GLN A 22 -12.16 10.70 -40.38
C GLN A 22 -11.27 10.07 -39.29
N THR A 23 -9.97 9.95 -39.51
CA THR A 23 -9.01 9.35 -38.56
C THR A 23 -8.75 10.26 -37.34
N MET A 24 -9.20 11.49 -37.36
CA MET A 24 -9.03 12.45 -36.27
C MET A 24 -10.21 12.51 -35.29
N GLU A 25 -11.34 11.88 -35.60
CA GLU A 25 -12.58 12.11 -34.82
C GLU A 25 -12.57 11.44 -33.43
N LEU A 26 -12.21 10.15 -33.32
CA LEU A 26 -12.16 9.48 -31.99
C LEU A 26 -11.04 10.03 -31.11
N ILE A 27 -9.88 10.28 -31.67
CA ILE A 27 -8.75 10.91 -30.96
C ILE A 27 -9.15 12.28 -30.42
N ARG A 28 -9.76 13.11 -31.27
CA ARG A 28 -10.23 14.43 -30.88
C ARG A 28 -11.32 14.34 -29.82
N PHE A 29 -12.28 13.43 -29.99
CA PHE A 29 -13.33 13.20 -29.00
C PHE A 29 -12.74 12.83 -27.64
N ILE A 30 -11.78 11.89 -27.57
CA ILE A 30 -11.13 11.50 -26.31
C ILE A 30 -10.45 12.71 -25.67
N THR A 31 -9.70 13.48 -26.45
CA THR A 31 -8.95 14.64 -25.95
C THR A 31 -9.88 15.75 -25.45
N ASP A 32 -10.95 16.05 -26.19
CA ASP A 32 -11.89 17.13 -25.88
C ASP A 32 -12.84 16.75 -24.72
N ASN A 33 -13.04 15.44 -24.43
CA ASN A 33 -14.00 14.95 -23.44
C ASN A 33 -13.34 14.13 -22.31
N VAL A 34 -12.02 14.21 -22.16
CA VAL A 34 -11.27 13.39 -21.23
C VAL A 34 -11.81 13.48 -19.79
N ASP A 35 -12.11 14.67 -19.30
CA ASP A 35 -12.61 14.86 -17.94
C ASP A 35 -13.97 14.23 -17.72
N ALA A 36 -14.86 14.32 -18.71
CA ALA A 36 -16.19 13.69 -18.64
C ALA A 36 -16.13 12.15 -18.70
N ILE A 37 -15.15 11.60 -19.43
CA ILE A 37 -14.90 10.15 -19.48
C ILE A 37 -14.35 9.69 -18.12
N VAL A 38 -13.40 10.43 -17.56
CA VAL A 38 -12.80 10.13 -16.26
C VAL A 38 -13.82 10.21 -15.13
N ASP A 39 -14.75 11.18 -15.17
CA ASP A 39 -15.85 11.28 -14.18
C ASP A 39 -16.78 10.05 -14.19
N GLU A 40 -17.06 9.48 -15.35
CA GLU A 40 -17.85 8.27 -15.46
C GLU A 40 -17.09 7.04 -14.97
N TRP A 41 -15.85 6.91 -15.38
CA TRP A 41 -14.98 5.84 -14.95
C TRP A 41 -14.71 5.88 -13.44
N GLU A 42 -14.49 7.06 -12.85
CA GLU A 42 -14.24 7.24 -11.42
C GLU A 42 -15.39 6.72 -10.56
N ARG A 43 -16.63 6.97 -10.96
CA ARG A 43 -17.81 6.45 -10.25
C ARG A 43 -17.79 4.93 -10.15
N PHE A 44 -17.30 4.26 -11.19
CA PHE A 44 -17.13 2.81 -11.17
C PHE A 44 -15.89 2.41 -10.34
N ALA A 45 -14.75 3.04 -10.56
CA ALA A 45 -13.49 2.71 -9.87
C ALA A 45 -13.61 2.81 -8.35
N ARG A 46 -14.38 3.77 -7.84
CA ARG A 46 -14.68 3.90 -6.40
C ARG A 46 -15.39 2.68 -5.82
N THR A 47 -16.18 1.95 -6.61
CA THR A 47 -16.83 0.71 -6.14
C THR A 47 -15.87 -0.45 -5.99
N LEU A 48 -14.67 -0.33 -6.55
CA LEU A 48 -13.62 -1.35 -6.51
C LEU A 48 -12.61 -1.13 -5.39
N LEU A 49 -12.63 0.04 -4.72
CA LEU A 49 -11.65 0.36 -3.68
C LEU A 49 -11.64 -0.71 -2.57
N PRO A 50 -10.46 -1.22 -2.19
CA PRO A 50 -10.34 -2.15 -1.08
C PRO A 50 -10.85 -1.54 0.22
N VAL A 51 -11.52 -2.36 1.06
CA VAL A 51 -12.05 -1.93 2.34
C VAL A 51 -10.92 -1.43 3.24
N GLY A 52 -11.05 -0.21 3.77
CA GLY A 52 -10.08 0.38 4.70
C GLY A 52 -8.89 1.11 4.04
N LYS A 53 -8.83 1.18 2.72
CA LYS A 53 -7.82 1.99 2.00
C LYS A 53 -8.47 3.19 1.34
N THR A 54 -7.99 4.38 1.67
CA THR A 54 -8.44 5.65 1.05
C THR A 54 -7.39 6.09 0.03
N MET A 55 -7.67 5.83 -1.24
CA MET A 55 -6.97 6.51 -2.31
C MET A 55 -7.59 7.89 -2.49
N THR A 56 -6.76 8.95 -2.59
CA THR A 56 -7.32 10.28 -2.84
C THR A 56 -7.99 10.32 -4.21
N THR A 57 -9.13 10.98 -4.28
CA THR A 57 -9.87 11.19 -5.54
C THR A 57 -8.97 11.74 -6.64
N LEU A 58 -8.08 12.65 -6.29
CA LEU A 58 -7.15 13.28 -7.21
C LEU A 58 -6.19 12.25 -7.84
N ALA A 59 -5.54 11.43 -7.03
CA ALA A 59 -4.61 10.40 -7.53
C ALA A 59 -5.30 9.34 -8.40
N LEU A 60 -6.56 9.00 -8.07
CA LEU A 60 -7.34 8.06 -8.88
C LEU A 60 -7.61 8.63 -10.28
N ARG A 61 -7.97 9.92 -10.38
CA ARG A 61 -8.33 10.61 -11.62
C ARG A 61 -7.14 10.91 -12.51
N ASP A 62 -6.06 11.44 -11.94
CA ASP A 62 -4.90 11.92 -12.71
C ASP A 62 -4.29 10.78 -13.53
N HIS A 63 -4.11 9.60 -12.96
CA HIS A 63 -3.55 8.46 -13.68
C HIS A 63 -4.46 7.92 -14.80
N CYS A 64 -5.78 7.92 -14.61
CA CYS A 64 -6.71 7.53 -15.67
C CYS A 64 -6.69 8.54 -16.82
N ARG A 65 -6.62 9.82 -16.49
CA ARG A 65 -6.52 10.91 -17.44
C ARG A 65 -5.26 10.81 -18.28
N ASP A 66 -4.11 10.64 -17.62
CA ASP A 66 -2.81 10.53 -18.28
C ASP A 66 -2.75 9.31 -19.21
N MET A 67 -3.31 8.19 -18.79
CA MET A 67 -3.40 6.99 -19.63
C MET A 67 -4.28 7.19 -20.84
N LEU A 68 -5.45 7.82 -20.73
CA LEU A 68 -6.31 8.12 -21.87
C LEU A 68 -5.63 9.05 -22.88
N LEU A 69 -4.94 10.08 -22.39
CA LEU A 69 -4.20 10.99 -23.23
C LEU A 69 -3.00 10.31 -23.92
N ALA A 70 -2.33 9.41 -23.22
CA ALA A 70 -1.23 8.63 -23.77
C ALA A 70 -1.73 7.67 -24.88
N ILE A 71 -2.87 7.02 -24.69
CA ILE A 71 -3.52 6.19 -25.73
C ILE A 71 -3.91 7.05 -26.93
N ALA A 72 -4.52 8.21 -26.73
CA ALA A 72 -4.90 9.11 -27.80
C ALA A 72 -3.69 9.63 -28.60
N GLU A 73 -2.56 9.88 -27.93
CA GLU A 73 -1.30 10.27 -28.57
C GLU A 73 -0.68 9.12 -29.37
N ASP A 74 -0.68 7.93 -28.80
CA ASP A 74 -0.20 6.72 -29.46
C ASP A 74 -0.99 6.42 -30.75
N MET A 75 -2.31 6.64 -30.74
CA MET A 75 -3.17 6.51 -31.93
C MET A 75 -2.82 7.48 -33.06
N LYS A 76 -2.13 8.59 -32.82
CA LYS A 76 -1.67 9.53 -33.85
C LYS A 76 -0.45 9.01 -34.61
N THR A 77 0.29 8.07 -34.06
CA THR A 77 1.54 7.57 -34.66
C THR A 77 1.22 6.77 -35.93
N PRO A 78 1.78 7.13 -37.12
CA PRO A 78 1.54 6.38 -38.34
C PRO A 78 2.13 4.98 -38.24
N GLU A 79 1.38 3.97 -38.66
CA GLU A 79 1.81 2.58 -38.67
C GLU A 79 1.81 1.99 -40.06
N THR A 80 2.81 1.17 -40.33
CA THR A 80 2.83 0.33 -41.55
C THR A 80 1.93 -0.89 -41.33
N GLY A 81 1.47 -1.53 -42.42
CA GLY A 81 0.65 -2.75 -42.31
C GLY A 81 1.35 -3.90 -41.57
N VAL A 82 2.67 -3.96 -41.59
CA VAL A 82 3.47 -4.95 -40.85
C VAL A 82 3.43 -4.65 -39.35
N GLN A 83 3.69 -3.41 -38.95
CA GLN A 83 3.64 -2.98 -37.54
C GLN A 83 2.27 -3.19 -36.94
N ARG A 84 1.20 -2.94 -37.72
CA ARG A 84 -0.18 -3.20 -37.28
C ARG A 84 -0.42 -4.68 -37.05
N SER A 85 0.06 -5.57 -37.97
CA SER A 85 -0.07 -7.02 -37.80
C SER A 85 0.72 -7.57 -36.61
N GLU A 86 1.86 -6.98 -36.28
CA GLU A 86 2.63 -7.31 -35.10
C GLU A 86 1.92 -6.86 -33.82
N ARG A 87 1.40 -5.64 -33.80
CA ARG A 87 0.69 -5.06 -32.67
C ARG A 87 -0.59 -5.84 -32.32
N SER A 88 -1.38 -6.20 -33.32
CA SER A 88 -2.60 -7.02 -33.13
C SER A 88 -2.33 -8.42 -32.58
N ARG A 89 -1.09 -8.88 -32.61
CA ARG A 89 -0.62 -10.16 -32.03
C ARG A 89 0.08 -9.99 -30.69
N GLY A 90 0.03 -8.80 -30.08
CA GLY A 90 0.73 -8.50 -28.85
C GLY A 90 2.23 -8.19 -28.99
N GLY A 91 2.72 -8.02 -30.25
CA GLY A 91 4.06 -7.54 -30.54
C GLY A 91 4.00 -6.07 -30.94
N GLY A 92 5.15 -5.42 -31.02
CA GLY A 92 5.26 -4.00 -31.39
C GLY A 92 5.43 -3.10 -30.15
N LEU A 93 6.27 -2.07 -30.33
CA LEU A 93 6.55 -1.11 -29.25
C LEU A 93 5.51 0.02 -29.28
N PRO A 94 4.87 0.32 -28.15
CA PRO A 94 4.01 1.47 -28.00
C PRO A 94 4.84 2.76 -27.99
N SER A 95 4.14 3.89 -27.92
CA SER A 95 4.79 5.15 -27.60
C SER A 95 5.32 5.15 -26.15
N ALA A 96 6.49 5.74 -25.92
CA ALA A 96 7.07 5.82 -24.57
C ALA A 96 6.13 6.47 -23.51
N PRO A 97 5.27 7.47 -23.86
CA PRO A 97 4.27 7.96 -22.92
C PRO A 97 3.23 6.92 -22.49
N LEU A 98 2.78 6.04 -23.40
CA LEU A 98 1.81 5.00 -23.08
C LEU A 98 2.41 3.92 -22.19
N GLU A 99 3.61 3.46 -22.49
CA GLU A 99 4.36 2.53 -21.67
C GLU A 99 4.52 3.06 -20.23
N LYS A 100 4.99 4.29 -20.08
CA LYS A 100 5.18 4.92 -18.78
C LYS A 100 3.86 5.03 -18.00
N ALA A 101 2.79 5.51 -18.61
CA ALA A 101 1.49 5.66 -17.95
C ALA A 101 0.94 4.32 -17.48
N ALA A 102 1.11 3.27 -18.28
CA ALA A 102 0.68 1.92 -17.95
C ALA A 102 1.49 1.30 -16.80
N GLU A 103 2.82 1.46 -16.81
CA GLU A 103 3.69 1.01 -15.71
C GLU A 103 3.34 1.71 -14.39
N GLU A 104 3.19 3.05 -14.41
CA GLU A 104 2.81 3.83 -13.23
C GLU A 104 1.46 3.38 -12.68
N HIS A 105 0.47 3.14 -13.54
CA HIS A 105 -0.84 2.64 -13.15
C HIS A 105 -0.73 1.28 -12.46
N GLY A 106 -0.01 0.32 -13.03
CA GLY A 106 0.16 -1.02 -12.46
C GLY A 106 0.82 -0.98 -11.07
N ALA A 107 1.91 -0.19 -10.92
CA ALA A 107 2.60 -0.04 -9.64
C ALA A 107 1.69 0.58 -8.56
N LEU A 108 0.97 1.65 -8.90
CA LEU A 108 0.09 2.34 -7.96
C LEU A 108 -1.10 1.49 -7.51
N ARG A 109 -1.67 0.67 -8.39
CA ARG A 109 -2.76 -0.24 -8.02
C ARG A 109 -2.27 -1.35 -7.10
N GLN A 110 -1.07 -1.87 -7.32
CA GLN A 110 -0.43 -2.83 -6.42
C GLN A 110 -0.21 -2.21 -5.02
N MET A 111 0.35 -1.01 -4.94
CA MET A 111 0.56 -0.29 -3.68
C MET A 111 -0.76 0.03 -2.96
N ALA A 112 -1.81 0.40 -3.70
CA ALA A 112 -3.14 0.65 -3.17
C ALA A 112 -3.89 -0.62 -2.73
N GLY A 113 -3.32 -1.82 -2.97
CA GLY A 113 -3.89 -3.10 -2.55
C GLY A 113 -5.05 -3.58 -3.42
N PHE A 114 -5.16 -3.10 -4.65
CA PHE A 114 -6.05 -3.70 -5.64
C PHE A 114 -5.58 -5.11 -5.97
N ASP A 115 -6.50 -5.99 -6.31
CA ASP A 115 -6.16 -7.27 -6.93
C ASP A 115 -6.14 -7.16 -8.47
N LEU A 116 -5.65 -8.22 -9.13
CA LEU A 116 -5.58 -8.25 -10.59
C LEU A 116 -6.96 -8.22 -11.25
N ILE A 117 -7.99 -8.74 -10.59
CA ILE A 117 -9.38 -8.74 -11.12
C ILE A 117 -9.90 -7.31 -11.12
N GLN A 118 -9.64 -6.55 -10.05
CA GLN A 118 -10.01 -5.15 -9.94
C GLN A 118 -9.27 -4.29 -10.98
N LEU A 119 -7.95 -4.52 -11.16
CA LEU A 119 -7.16 -3.86 -12.20
C LEU A 119 -7.73 -4.09 -13.60
N VAL A 120 -8.06 -5.34 -13.96
CA VAL A 120 -8.69 -5.67 -15.25
C VAL A 120 -10.08 -5.02 -15.36
N ALA A 121 -10.85 -4.97 -14.28
CA ALA A 121 -12.18 -4.36 -14.27
C ALA A 121 -12.11 -2.85 -14.54
N GLU A 122 -11.10 -2.14 -14.04
CA GLU A 122 -10.87 -0.71 -14.34
C GLU A 122 -10.67 -0.47 -15.84
N PHE A 123 -9.82 -1.26 -16.51
CA PHE A 123 -9.61 -1.13 -17.96
C PHE A 123 -10.85 -1.46 -18.78
N ARG A 124 -11.63 -2.46 -18.35
CA ARG A 124 -12.91 -2.79 -18.99
C ARG A 124 -13.91 -1.63 -18.87
N ALA A 125 -14.00 -1.03 -17.69
CA ALA A 125 -14.85 0.13 -17.46
C ALA A 125 -14.39 1.34 -18.29
N LEU A 126 -13.08 1.60 -18.34
CA LEU A 126 -12.52 2.69 -19.13
C LEU A 126 -12.86 2.55 -20.61
N ARG A 127 -12.66 1.35 -21.18
CA ARG A 127 -13.06 1.03 -22.56
C ARG A 127 -14.55 1.28 -22.78
N ALA A 128 -15.38 0.79 -21.88
CA ALA A 128 -16.83 0.95 -21.98
C ALA A 128 -17.26 2.42 -21.89
N SER A 129 -16.69 3.22 -20.99
CA SER A 129 -16.99 4.64 -20.84
C SER A 129 -16.65 5.42 -22.11
N VAL A 130 -15.47 5.17 -22.72
CA VAL A 130 -15.08 5.83 -23.97
C VAL A 130 -16.05 5.48 -25.10
N LEU A 131 -16.27 4.19 -25.35
CA LEU A 131 -17.08 3.73 -26.48
C LEU A 131 -18.57 4.10 -26.33
N SER A 132 -19.12 4.03 -25.13
CA SER A 132 -20.51 4.42 -24.85
C SER A 132 -20.72 5.92 -25.07
N ARG A 133 -19.84 6.77 -24.54
CA ARG A 133 -19.93 8.22 -24.75
C ARG A 133 -19.69 8.61 -26.19
N TRP A 134 -18.77 7.96 -26.85
CA TRP A 134 -18.54 8.16 -28.28
C TRP A 134 -19.79 7.84 -29.11
N HIS A 135 -20.43 6.70 -28.84
CA HIS A 135 -21.69 6.33 -29.50
C HIS A 135 -22.82 7.36 -29.26
N GLN A 136 -22.94 7.87 -28.01
CA GLN A 136 -23.94 8.91 -27.69
C GLN A 136 -23.64 10.23 -28.39
N PHE A 137 -22.36 10.61 -28.53
CA PHE A 137 -21.93 11.84 -29.18
C PHE A 137 -22.27 11.83 -30.68
N GLN A 138 -22.14 10.68 -31.34
CA GLN A 138 -22.38 10.57 -32.78
C GLN A 138 -23.85 10.77 -33.18
N GLY A 139 -24.83 10.55 -32.30
CA GLY A 139 -26.26 10.72 -32.58
C GLY A 139 -26.79 9.87 -33.74
N ALA A 140 -28.10 9.98 -34.06
CA ALA A 140 -28.76 9.16 -35.07
C ALA A 140 -28.53 9.65 -36.53
N GLY A 141 -27.36 10.16 -36.86
CA GLY A 141 -27.07 10.69 -38.22
C GLY A 141 -25.58 10.82 -38.53
N ALA A 142 -24.72 10.42 -37.63
CA ALA A 142 -23.28 10.58 -37.77
C ALA A 142 -22.62 9.42 -38.55
N VAL A 143 -21.53 9.75 -39.24
CA VAL A 143 -20.66 8.82 -39.96
C VAL A 143 -20.16 7.76 -38.98
N THR A 144 -20.35 6.49 -39.29
CA THR A 144 -19.82 5.37 -38.52
C THR A 144 -18.30 5.56 -38.36
N PRO A 145 -17.74 5.51 -37.14
CA PRO A 145 -16.30 5.61 -36.95
C PRO A 145 -15.60 4.58 -37.80
N ALA A 146 -14.44 4.94 -38.36
CA ALA A 146 -13.69 3.96 -39.10
C ALA A 146 -13.37 2.81 -38.14
N ILE A 147 -13.72 1.60 -38.49
CA ILE A 147 -13.43 0.38 -37.69
C ILE A 147 -11.96 0.39 -37.24
N GLU A 148 -11.09 0.96 -38.04
CA GLU A 148 -9.66 1.15 -37.81
C GLU A 148 -9.34 1.98 -36.55
N GLU A 149 -10.10 3.04 -36.26
CA GLU A 149 -9.90 3.87 -35.05
C GLU A 149 -10.29 3.12 -33.77
N ILE A 150 -11.41 2.39 -33.85
CA ILE A 150 -11.85 1.54 -32.73
C ILE A 150 -10.85 0.41 -32.50
N MET A 151 -10.30 -0.19 -33.55
CA MET A 151 -9.25 -1.20 -33.43
C MET A 151 -8.01 -0.63 -32.76
N ARG A 152 -7.50 0.52 -33.20
CA ARG A 152 -6.32 1.16 -32.59
C ARG A 152 -6.54 1.56 -31.14
N PHE A 153 -7.71 2.07 -30.81
CA PHE A 153 -8.06 2.37 -29.42
C PHE A 153 -8.05 1.11 -28.55
N ASN A 154 -8.65 0.03 -29.04
CA ASN A 154 -8.66 -1.25 -28.31
C ASN A 154 -7.25 -1.82 -28.16
N GLU A 155 -6.41 -1.75 -29.20
CA GLU A 155 -5.01 -2.16 -29.13
C GLU A 155 -4.22 -1.34 -28.08
N GLY A 156 -4.45 -0.02 -28.01
CA GLY A 156 -3.87 0.84 -26.97
C GLY A 156 -4.32 0.46 -25.56
N ILE A 157 -5.60 0.19 -25.36
CA ILE A 157 -6.15 -0.29 -24.08
C ILE A 157 -5.57 -1.67 -23.71
N ASP A 158 -5.52 -2.60 -24.66
CA ASP A 158 -5.02 -3.97 -24.39
C ASP A 158 -3.52 -3.96 -24.08
N TYR A 159 -2.75 -3.11 -24.75
CA TYR A 159 -1.35 -2.88 -24.43
C TYR A 159 -1.19 -2.29 -23.02
N ALA A 160 -1.90 -1.21 -22.70
CA ALA A 160 -1.82 -0.57 -21.38
C ALA A 160 -2.24 -1.54 -20.26
N LEU A 161 -3.23 -2.38 -20.50
CA LEU A 161 -3.62 -3.45 -19.58
C LEU A 161 -2.49 -4.46 -19.36
N ALA A 162 -1.88 -4.96 -20.46
CA ALA A 162 -0.81 -5.95 -20.37
C ALA A 162 0.40 -5.42 -19.60
N GLU A 163 0.85 -4.20 -19.92
CA GLU A 163 1.97 -3.54 -19.23
C GLU A 163 1.68 -3.26 -17.76
N SER A 164 0.45 -2.78 -17.46
CA SER A 164 0.03 -2.56 -16.06
C SER A 164 0.00 -3.89 -15.27
N VAL A 165 -0.46 -4.99 -15.87
CA VAL A 165 -0.45 -6.31 -15.24
C VAL A 165 0.98 -6.83 -15.04
N GLU A 166 1.87 -6.62 -16.01
CA GLU A 166 3.27 -7.01 -15.90
C GLU A 166 3.97 -6.23 -14.78
N ARG A 167 3.79 -4.91 -14.74
CA ARG A 167 4.35 -4.07 -13.69
C ARG A 167 3.79 -4.42 -12.31
N TYR A 168 2.46 -4.59 -12.20
CA TYR A 168 1.80 -5.05 -10.98
C TYR A 168 2.42 -6.36 -10.48
N SER A 169 2.61 -7.32 -11.38
CA SER A 169 3.16 -8.64 -11.04
C SER A 169 4.63 -8.54 -10.60
N ARG A 170 5.43 -7.72 -11.28
CA ARG A 170 6.84 -7.43 -10.90
C ARG A 170 6.92 -6.87 -9.47
N GLU A 171 6.11 -5.86 -9.15
CA GLU A 171 6.07 -5.26 -7.83
C GLU A 171 5.62 -6.27 -6.75
N LEU A 172 4.62 -7.08 -7.06
CA LEU A 172 4.13 -8.12 -6.16
C LEU A 172 5.22 -9.16 -5.85
N PHE A 173 5.95 -9.63 -6.88
CA PHE A 173 7.04 -10.59 -6.70
C PHE A 173 8.23 -9.97 -5.98
N ALA A 174 8.62 -8.74 -6.33
CA ALA A 174 9.70 -8.03 -5.64
C ALA A 174 9.40 -7.82 -4.15
N SER A 175 8.17 -7.43 -3.80
CA SER A 175 7.72 -7.30 -2.41
C SER A 175 7.78 -8.64 -1.68
N ARG A 176 7.33 -9.74 -2.33
CA ARG A 176 7.40 -11.09 -1.74
C ARG A 176 8.83 -11.55 -1.51
N ASP A 177 9.70 -11.35 -2.50
CA ASP A 177 11.09 -11.80 -2.42
C ASP A 177 11.87 -11.00 -1.36
N MET A 178 11.62 -9.68 -1.26
CA MET A 178 12.14 -8.84 -0.18
C MET A 178 11.66 -9.33 1.19
N PHE A 179 10.37 -9.67 1.32
CA PHE A 179 9.82 -10.24 2.55
C PHE A 179 10.53 -11.54 2.96
N LEU A 180 10.71 -12.48 2.04
CA LEU A 180 11.40 -13.74 2.31
C LEU A 180 12.88 -13.52 2.70
N ALA A 181 13.54 -12.55 2.07
CA ALA A 181 14.92 -12.19 2.41
C ALA A 181 15.02 -11.60 3.83
N MET A 182 14.12 -10.66 4.19
CA MET A 182 14.07 -10.08 5.54
C MET A 182 13.73 -11.14 6.60
N LEU A 183 12.73 -11.99 6.35
CA LEU A 183 12.36 -13.09 7.24
C LEU A 183 13.54 -14.05 7.47
N GLY A 184 14.23 -14.45 6.40
CA GLY A 184 15.40 -15.31 6.50
C GLY A 184 16.54 -14.68 7.29
N HIS A 185 16.74 -13.37 7.16
CA HIS A 185 17.71 -12.62 7.94
C HIS A 185 17.35 -12.59 9.44
N ASP A 186 16.10 -12.21 9.75
CA ASP A 186 15.64 -12.01 11.13
C ASP A 186 15.50 -13.33 11.91
N LEU A 187 15.26 -14.45 11.22
CA LEU A 187 15.31 -15.78 11.83
C LEU A 187 16.73 -16.28 12.05
N ARG A 188 17.69 -15.88 11.20
CA ARG A 188 19.09 -16.33 11.33
C ARG A 188 19.78 -15.76 12.57
N GLY A 189 19.47 -14.53 12.96
CA GLY A 189 20.02 -13.86 14.13
C GLY A 189 19.81 -14.67 15.43
N PRO A 190 18.56 -14.87 15.87
CA PRO A 190 18.25 -15.63 17.07
C PRO A 190 18.70 -17.10 16.98
N LEU A 191 18.60 -17.74 15.82
CA LEU A 191 19.07 -19.11 15.60
C LEU A 191 20.59 -19.23 15.81
N THR A 192 21.36 -18.27 15.31
CA THR A 192 22.81 -18.21 15.55
C THR A 192 23.11 -18.02 17.05
N GLY A 193 22.33 -17.17 17.73
CA GLY A 193 22.44 -16.98 19.18
C GLY A 193 22.17 -18.25 19.98
N ILE A 194 21.17 -19.04 19.60
CA ILE A 194 20.87 -20.36 20.20
C ILE A 194 22.03 -21.31 19.94
N ASN A 195 22.46 -21.48 18.69
CA ASN A 195 23.54 -22.41 18.31
C ASN A 195 24.86 -22.09 19.01
N MET A 196 25.23 -20.81 19.11
CA MET A 196 26.44 -20.39 19.83
C MET A 196 26.31 -20.68 21.33
N SER A 197 25.14 -20.43 21.92
CA SER A 197 24.93 -20.67 23.37
C SER A 197 24.89 -22.16 23.67
N THR A 198 24.30 -23.01 22.84
CA THR A 198 24.32 -24.48 22.99
C THR A 198 25.74 -25.03 22.83
N PHE A 199 26.55 -24.51 21.89
CA PHE A 199 27.94 -24.87 21.73
C PHE A 199 28.76 -24.54 23.00
N LEU A 200 28.52 -23.35 23.59
CA LEU A 200 29.16 -22.96 24.85
C LEU A 200 28.77 -23.88 26.01
N LEU A 201 27.51 -24.24 26.13
CA LEU A 201 27.00 -25.13 27.16
C LEU A 201 27.57 -26.57 27.08
N GLY A 202 28.00 -26.99 25.90
CA GLY A 202 28.68 -28.28 25.68
C GLY A 202 30.11 -28.33 26.18
N LYS A 203 30.71 -27.23 26.63
CA LYS A 203 32.07 -27.21 27.21
C LYS A 203 32.06 -27.72 28.65
N PRO A 204 32.87 -28.73 29.02
CA PRO A 204 32.84 -29.31 30.35
C PRO A 204 33.22 -28.35 31.47
N ASP A 205 34.14 -27.41 31.22
CA ASP A 205 34.68 -26.48 32.21
C ASP A 205 34.05 -25.09 32.14
N LEU A 206 32.80 -24.98 31.66
CA LEU A 206 32.13 -23.69 31.59
C LEU A 206 31.74 -23.17 32.96
N ALA A 207 32.21 -21.97 33.32
CA ALA A 207 31.90 -21.30 34.58
C ALA A 207 30.36 -21.13 34.72
N GLU A 208 29.81 -21.28 35.94
CA GLU A 208 28.37 -21.23 36.22
C GLU A 208 27.76 -19.89 35.76
N ALA A 209 28.46 -18.77 35.96
CA ALA A 209 28.01 -17.46 35.47
C ALA A 209 27.86 -17.41 33.92
N ALA A 210 28.75 -18.09 33.18
CA ALA A 210 28.70 -18.17 31.73
C ALA A 210 27.58 -19.11 31.27
N ARG A 211 27.34 -20.20 32.04
CA ARG A 211 26.21 -21.12 31.84
C ARG A 211 24.85 -20.37 31.97
N GLY A 212 24.68 -19.60 33.04
CA GLY A 212 23.50 -18.76 33.26
C GLY A 212 23.26 -17.75 32.13
N LYS A 213 24.33 -17.07 31.68
CA LYS A 213 24.23 -16.14 30.51
C LYS A 213 23.86 -16.86 29.23
N ALA A 214 24.36 -18.05 28.94
CA ALA A 214 24.02 -18.84 27.78
C ALA A 214 22.54 -19.26 27.77
N LEU A 215 22.04 -19.74 28.92
CA LEU A 215 20.62 -20.10 29.09
C LEU A 215 19.69 -18.91 28.90
N THR A 216 20.04 -17.75 29.49
CA THR A 216 19.27 -16.50 29.32
C THR A 216 19.23 -16.07 27.85
N ARG A 217 20.34 -16.20 27.11
CA ARG A 217 20.40 -15.90 25.68
C ARG A 217 19.55 -16.83 24.87
N ILE A 218 19.55 -18.14 25.14
CA ILE A 218 18.68 -19.11 24.47
C ILE A 218 17.21 -18.75 24.72
N LYS A 219 16.83 -18.50 25.97
CA LYS A 219 15.44 -18.14 26.32
C LYS A 219 14.98 -16.89 25.57
N ARG A 220 15.81 -15.85 25.51
CA ARG A 220 15.53 -14.61 24.77
C ARG A 220 15.37 -14.86 23.27
N ALA A 221 16.32 -15.58 22.66
CA ALA A 221 16.30 -15.88 21.24
C ALA A 221 15.09 -16.75 20.83
N SER A 222 14.72 -17.72 21.68
CA SER A 222 13.50 -18.53 21.48
C SER A 222 12.23 -17.69 21.56
N GLY A 223 12.13 -16.76 22.51
CA GLY A 223 11.03 -15.81 22.62
C GLY A 223 10.90 -14.89 21.41
N GLU A 224 12.04 -14.40 20.89
CA GLU A 224 12.10 -13.57 19.68
C GLU A 224 11.63 -14.33 18.44
N MET A 225 12.07 -15.57 18.25
CA MET A 225 11.59 -16.44 17.17
C MET A 225 10.09 -16.69 17.26
N ASN A 226 9.59 -16.97 18.45
CA ASN A 226 8.14 -17.22 18.63
C ASN A 226 7.31 -15.99 18.29
N ARG A 227 7.77 -14.79 18.68
CA ARG A 227 7.14 -13.53 18.27
C ARG A 227 7.13 -13.35 16.75
N LEU A 228 8.28 -13.58 16.08
CA LEU A 228 8.36 -13.47 14.61
C LEU A 228 7.38 -14.42 13.90
N VAL A 229 7.25 -15.67 14.39
CA VAL A 229 6.28 -16.64 13.85
C VAL A 229 4.84 -16.17 14.06
N THR A 230 4.52 -15.65 15.25
CA THR A 230 3.18 -15.12 15.56
C THR A 230 2.87 -13.92 14.65
N ASP A 231 3.77 -12.97 14.52
CA ASP A 231 3.62 -11.79 13.66
C ASP A 231 3.40 -12.19 12.19
N LEU A 232 4.11 -13.22 11.71
CA LEU A 232 3.94 -13.77 10.38
C LEU A 232 2.56 -14.40 10.18
N LEU A 233 2.08 -15.17 11.15
CA LEU A 233 0.75 -15.79 11.08
C LEU A 233 -0.37 -14.73 11.09
N GLU A 234 -0.24 -13.68 11.87
CA GLU A 234 -1.19 -12.57 11.91
C GLU A 234 -1.20 -11.79 10.59
N TYR A 235 -0.02 -11.47 10.05
CA TYR A 235 0.11 -10.86 8.73
C TYR A 235 -0.57 -11.68 7.63
N THR A 236 -0.33 -12.98 7.60
CA THR A 236 -0.94 -13.86 6.60
C THR A 236 -2.45 -13.95 6.73
N ARG A 237 -2.99 -13.97 7.96
CA ARG A 237 -4.44 -13.96 8.23
C ARG A 237 -5.09 -12.67 7.72
N THR A 238 -4.48 -11.52 8.02
CA THR A 238 -4.99 -10.22 7.59
C THR A 238 -4.98 -10.10 6.06
N ARG A 239 -3.92 -10.57 5.41
CA ARG A 239 -3.85 -10.60 3.95
C ARG A 239 -4.93 -11.46 3.28
N LEU A 240 -5.38 -12.51 3.96
CA LEU A 240 -6.49 -13.37 3.50
C LEU A 240 -7.88 -12.76 3.79
N GLY A 241 -7.96 -11.51 4.23
CA GLY A 241 -9.20 -10.80 4.52
C GLY A 241 -9.92 -11.29 5.79
N ARG A 242 -9.24 -12.07 6.66
CA ARG A 242 -9.87 -12.63 7.87
C ARG A 242 -9.71 -11.74 9.10
N GLY A 243 -8.90 -10.66 9.02
CA GLY A 243 -8.58 -9.80 10.14
C GLY A 243 -7.91 -10.52 11.32
N ILE A 244 -7.56 -9.77 12.36
CA ILE A 244 -7.11 -10.35 13.64
C ILE A 244 -8.36 -10.58 14.51
N PRO A 245 -8.60 -11.81 15.01
CA PRO A 245 -9.74 -12.05 15.89
C PRO A 245 -9.57 -11.28 17.19
N ILE A 246 -10.64 -10.59 17.62
CA ILE A 246 -10.71 -9.81 18.86
C ILE A 246 -11.83 -10.39 19.69
N GLU A 247 -11.52 -10.71 20.94
CA GLU A 247 -12.47 -11.23 21.94
C GLU A 247 -12.62 -10.20 23.07
N PRO A 248 -13.45 -9.15 22.87
CA PRO A 248 -13.53 -8.05 23.81
C PRO A 248 -14.23 -8.48 25.13
N SER A 249 -13.67 -8.06 26.24
CA SER A 249 -14.24 -8.17 27.58
C SER A 249 -14.06 -6.85 28.34
N ALA A 250 -14.80 -6.66 29.44
CA ALA A 250 -14.60 -5.50 30.30
C ALA A 250 -13.14 -5.49 30.81
N CYS A 251 -12.38 -4.47 30.48
CA CYS A 251 -10.95 -4.34 30.75
C CYS A 251 -10.63 -2.95 31.29
N ASP A 252 -9.92 -2.89 32.41
CA ASP A 252 -9.27 -1.68 32.89
C ASP A 252 -7.86 -1.61 32.28
N LEU A 253 -7.61 -0.56 31.51
CA LEU A 253 -6.32 -0.38 30.84
C LEU A 253 -5.21 0.12 31.77
N GLY A 254 -5.53 0.61 32.97
CA GLY A 254 -4.53 1.08 33.93
C GLY A 254 -3.50 0.00 34.28
N PRO A 255 -3.91 -1.13 34.88
CA PRO A 255 -2.99 -2.24 35.15
C PRO A 255 -2.26 -2.75 33.91
N LEU A 256 -2.95 -2.79 32.75
CA LEU A 256 -2.34 -3.24 31.50
C LEU A 256 -1.17 -2.32 31.05
N CYS A 257 -1.34 -1.02 31.19
CA CYS A 257 -0.30 -0.03 30.89
C CYS A 257 0.89 -0.17 31.84
N GLU A 258 0.64 -0.34 33.14
CA GLU A 258 1.68 -0.54 34.15
C GLU A 258 2.48 -1.81 33.89
N GLU A 259 1.81 -2.94 33.61
CA GLU A 259 2.45 -4.21 33.26
C GLU A 259 3.29 -4.10 31.99
N ALA A 260 2.81 -3.40 30.96
CA ALA A 260 3.57 -3.19 29.72
C ALA A 260 4.84 -2.38 29.96
N VAL A 261 4.76 -1.33 30.76
CA VAL A 261 5.92 -0.50 31.13
C VAL A 261 6.91 -1.30 31.99
N GLU A 262 6.46 -2.09 32.93
CA GLU A 262 7.36 -2.94 33.77
C GLU A 262 8.05 -4.01 32.92
N ALA A 263 7.34 -4.65 32.01
CA ALA A 263 7.89 -5.66 31.12
C ALA A 263 9.00 -5.10 30.22
N ILE A 264 8.79 -3.90 29.64
CA ILE A 264 9.82 -3.27 28.78
C ILE A 264 10.99 -2.76 29.59
N ARG A 265 10.76 -2.22 30.80
CA ARG A 265 11.80 -1.74 31.74
C ARG A 265 12.75 -2.87 32.15
N ALA A 266 12.22 -4.06 32.41
CA ALA A 266 13.02 -5.24 32.74
C ALA A 266 14.01 -5.61 31.61
N GLY A 267 13.65 -5.37 30.35
CA GLY A 267 14.51 -5.60 29.18
C GLY A 267 15.51 -4.48 28.90
N HIS A 268 15.20 -3.25 29.34
CA HIS A 268 15.94 -2.03 29.07
C HIS A 268 16.20 -1.20 30.32
N PRO A 269 17.03 -1.67 31.27
CA PRO A 269 17.22 -1.06 32.59
C PRO A 269 17.86 0.34 32.52
N GLU A 270 18.52 0.67 31.41
CA GLU A 270 19.15 1.99 31.20
C GLU A 270 18.19 3.05 30.61
N GLN A 271 16.99 2.61 30.14
CA GLN A 271 15.99 3.51 29.56
C GLN A 271 15.02 3.99 30.63
N HIS A 272 14.72 5.27 30.64
CA HIS A 272 13.71 5.87 31.52
C HIS A 272 12.31 5.72 30.93
N PHE A 273 11.37 5.22 31.73
CA PHE A 273 9.95 5.09 31.38
C PHE A 273 9.08 5.81 32.39
N VAL A 274 8.10 6.59 31.91
CA VAL A 274 7.12 7.28 32.72
C VAL A 274 5.72 6.85 32.29
N ALA A 275 4.86 6.50 33.24
CA ALA A 275 3.45 6.21 33.01
C ALA A 275 2.60 7.29 33.66
N GLU A 276 1.68 7.92 32.92
CA GLU A 276 0.74 8.91 33.38
C GLU A 276 -0.67 8.44 33.06
N LEU A 277 -1.42 8.06 34.10
CA LEU A 277 -2.74 7.48 33.96
C LEU A 277 -3.76 8.39 34.62
N SER A 278 -4.85 8.73 33.91
CA SER A 278 -5.88 9.63 34.41
C SER A 278 -7.29 9.23 33.96
N GLY A 279 -8.28 9.54 34.78
CA GLY A 279 -9.68 9.27 34.51
C GLY A 279 -10.07 7.78 34.64
N ASP A 280 -11.26 7.44 34.13
CA ASP A 280 -11.73 6.05 34.05
C ASP A 280 -11.18 5.40 32.78
N LEU A 281 -10.38 4.35 32.93
CA LEU A 281 -9.71 3.65 31.83
C LEU A 281 -10.42 2.34 31.40
N THR A 282 -11.67 2.14 31.85
CA THR A 282 -12.44 0.95 31.54
C THR A 282 -13.02 0.98 30.13
N VAL A 283 -12.74 -0.05 29.34
CA VAL A 283 -13.26 -0.26 27.98
C VAL A 283 -13.63 -1.71 27.73
N ALA A 284 -14.39 -1.99 26.67
CA ALA A 284 -14.54 -3.36 26.16
C ALA A 284 -13.37 -3.67 25.24
N ALA A 285 -12.44 -4.52 25.68
CA ALA A 285 -11.23 -4.81 24.94
C ALA A 285 -10.71 -6.23 25.14
N ASP A 286 -9.93 -6.71 24.19
CA ASP A 286 -9.12 -7.93 24.28
C ASP A 286 -7.78 -7.56 24.93
N ALA A 287 -7.65 -7.79 26.23
CA ALA A 287 -6.47 -7.39 27.01
C ALA A 287 -5.15 -7.99 26.46
N PRO A 288 -5.04 -9.30 26.13
CA PRO A 288 -3.86 -9.86 25.47
C PRO A 288 -3.47 -9.15 24.17
N ARG A 289 -4.45 -8.75 23.35
CA ARG A 289 -4.21 -8.04 22.09
C ARG A 289 -3.73 -6.61 22.33
N LEU A 290 -4.32 -5.90 23.27
CA LEU A 290 -3.85 -4.56 23.62
C LEU A 290 -2.47 -4.59 24.26
N GLN A 291 -2.14 -5.61 25.03
CA GLN A 291 -0.78 -5.80 25.55
C GLN A 291 0.24 -5.99 24.42
N GLN A 292 -0.13 -6.68 23.33
CA GLN A 292 0.66 -6.81 22.12
C GLN A 292 0.85 -5.44 21.43
N VAL A 293 -0.20 -4.60 21.34
CA VAL A 293 -0.12 -3.24 20.81
C VAL A 293 0.87 -2.40 21.61
N LEU A 294 0.70 -2.36 22.95
CA LEU A 294 1.58 -1.60 23.84
C LEU A 294 3.04 -2.07 23.70
N ALA A 295 3.28 -3.38 23.71
CA ALA A 295 4.60 -3.95 23.52
C ALA A 295 5.23 -3.54 22.18
N ASN A 296 4.48 -3.56 21.09
CA ASN A 296 4.98 -3.15 19.77
C ASN A 296 5.36 -1.66 19.73
N LEU A 297 4.51 -0.79 20.29
CA LEU A 297 4.76 0.66 20.30
C LEU A 297 5.89 1.05 21.28
N LEU A 298 5.94 0.44 22.48
CA LEU A 298 7.00 0.69 23.45
C LEU A 298 8.36 0.19 22.93
N ASN A 299 8.41 -0.98 22.29
CA ASN A 299 9.62 -1.47 21.64
C ASN A 299 10.09 -0.52 20.52
N ASN A 300 9.16 -0.02 19.73
CA ASN A 300 9.45 0.99 18.69
C ASN A 300 10.04 2.27 19.31
N ALA A 301 9.43 2.77 20.38
CA ALA A 301 9.91 3.95 21.10
C ALA A 301 11.32 3.77 21.67
N VAL A 302 11.67 2.61 22.19
CA VAL A 302 13.03 2.28 22.66
C VAL A 302 14.02 2.15 21.50
N GLN A 303 13.61 1.54 20.41
CA GLN A 303 14.47 1.29 19.26
C GLN A 303 14.87 2.56 18.52
N HIS A 304 13.93 3.50 18.37
CA HIS A 304 14.07 4.72 17.57
C HIS A 304 14.19 5.98 18.44
N GLY A 305 13.98 5.87 19.74
CA GLY A 305 14.07 6.98 20.68
C GLY A 305 15.50 7.33 21.10
N ASP A 306 15.66 8.55 21.63
CA ASP A 306 16.89 8.98 22.30
C ASP A 306 16.99 8.29 23.66
N ARG A 307 18.03 7.51 23.86
CA ARG A 307 18.26 6.73 25.11
C ARG A 307 18.42 7.60 26.36
N ASN A 308 18.77 8.87 26.20
CA ASN A 308 18.94 9.81 27.30
C ASN A 308 17.65 10.53 27.70
N LYS A 309 16.57 10.30 26.97
CA LYS A 309 15.27 10.94 27.23
C LYS A 309 14.23 9.85 27.59
N PRO A 310 13.25 10.20 28.44
CA PRO A 310 12.22 9.23 28.83
C PRO A 310 11.30 8.86 27.66
N VAL A 311 10.82 7.62 27.69
CA VAL A 311 9.65 7.18 26.93
C VAL A 311 8.44 7.39 27.83
N LEU A 312 7.46 8.15 27.36
CA LEU A 312 6.22 8.46 28.09
C LEU A 312 5.07 7.62 27.53
N LEU A 313 4.37 6.90 28.41
CA LEU A 313 3.06 6.31 28.15
C LEU A 313 2.03 7.08 28.94
N SER A 314 1.08 7.75 28.27
CA SER A 314 -0.08 8.35 28.93
C SER A 314 -1.38 7.65 28.53
N ALA A 315 -2.31 7.57 29.47
CA ALA A 315 -3.67 7.08 29.25
C ALA A 315 -4.66 8.03 29.90
N ASP A 316 -5.60 8.52 29.09
CA ASP A 316 -6.63 9.47 29.52
C ASP A 316 -8.03 8.91 29.23
N GLY A 317 -8.84 8.80 30.28
CA GLY A 317 -10.26 8.42 30.21
C GLY A 317 -11.13 9.60 29.80
N GLU A 318 -11.52 9.68 28.53
CA GLU A 318 -12.51 10.63 28.03
C GLU A 318 -13.94 10.10 28.19
N GLU A 319 -14.95 10.93 27.95
CA GLU A 319 -16.35 10.56 28.07
C GLU A 319 -16.73 9.36 27.17
N ASN A 320 -16.29 9.38 25.91
CA ASN A 320 -16.69 8.40 24.89
C ASN A 320 -15.55 7.45 24.46
N ALA A 321 -14.34 7.63 24.98
CA ALA A 321 -13.18 6.83 24.58
C ALA A 321 -12.11 6.84 25.68
N VAL A 322 -11.16 5.90 25.56
CA VAL A 322 -9.87 5.99 26.24
C VAL A 322 -8.80 6.31 25.21
N VAL A 323 -7.96 7.29 25.52
CA VAL A 323 -6.87 7.72 24.64
C VAL A 323 -5.54 7.30 25.25
N LEU A 324 -4.78 6.47 24.53
CA LEU A 324 -3.43 6.07 24.88
C LEU A 324 -2.44 6.82 24.00
N LYS A 325 -1.37 7.36 24.58
CA LYS A 325 -0.28 7.99 23.84
C LYS A 325 1.05 7.43 24.26
N ILE A 326 1.88 7.06 23.29
CA ILE A 326 3.27 6.67 23.51
C ILE A 326 4.14 7.72 22.83
N THR A 327 4.98 8.39 23.63
CA THR A 327 5.83 9.49 23.18
C THR A 327 7.30 9.13 23.42
N ASN A 328 8.13 9.30 22.39
CA ASN A 328 9.56 9.23 22.50
C ASN A 328 10.23 10.41 21.80
N ALA A 329 11.30 10.91 22.37
CA ALA A 329 12.18 11.83 21.68
C ALA A 329 13.11 11.05 20.73
N GLY A 330 13.55 11.67 19.65
CA GLY A 330 14.44 11.06 18.64
C GLY A 330 14.37 11.83 17.33
N ASP A 331 15.02 11.30 16.31
CA ASP A 331 14.93 11.86 14.98
C ASP A 331 13.50 11.79 14.46
N PRO A 332 12.97 12.86 13.86
CA PRO A 332 11.60 12.86 13.36
C PRO A 332 11.45 11.92 12.18
N ILE A 333 10.30 11.26 12.11
CA ILE A 333 9.90 10.47 10.95
C ILE A 333 9.65 11.42 9.77
N PRO A 334 10.27 11.21 8.60
CA PRO A 334 10.04 12.05 7.43
C PRO A 334 8.55 12.11 7.05
N ALA A 335 8.06 13.28 6.65
CA ALA A 335 6.64 13.50 6.38
C ALA A 335 6.07 12.55 5.30
N ASN A 336 6.88 12.19 4.30
CA ASN A 336 6.51 11.21 3.27
C ASN A 336 6.43 9.76 3.79
N ALA A 337 7.04 9.45 4.92
CA ALA A 337 6.99 8.13 5.53
C ALA A 337 5.82 7.99 6.54
N LEU A 338 5.30 9.09 7.10
CA LEU A 338 4.23 9.05 8.10
C LEU A 338 2.97 8.33 7.62
N SER A 339 2.62 8.46 6.35
CA SER A 339 1.46 7.79 5.75
C SER A 339 1.64 6.29 5.55
N THR A 340 2.88 5.81 5.52
CA THR A 340 3.22 4.42 5.16
C THR A 340 3.81 3.59 6.30
N ILE A 341 4.12 4.18 7.46
CA ILE A 341 4.75 3.44 8.57
C ILE A 341 3.89 2.31 9.15
N PHE A 342 2.58 2.36 8.94
CA PHE A 342 1.65 1.30 9.32
C PHE A 342 1.43 0.25 8.22
N GLU A 343 2.01 0.44 7.02
CA GLU A 343 1.98 -0.59 5.99
C GLU A 343 2.95 -1.71 6.35
N PRO A 344 2.60 -2.97 6.02
CA PRO A 344 3.46 -4.10 6.37
C PRO A 344 4.79 -4.01 5.63
N LEU A 345 5.87 -4.44 6.30
CA LEU A 345 7.23 -4.51 5.76
C LEU A 345 7.87 -3.15 5.44
N VAL A 346 7.25 -2.05 5.84
CA VAL A 346 7.81 -0.71 5.71
C VAL A 346 8.75 -0.45 6.88
N GLN A 347 9.96 0.01 6.56
CA GLN A 347 10.93 0.51 7.52
C GLN A 347 11.26 1.96 7.15
N ALA A 348 11.08 2.88 8.08
CA ALA A 348 11.49 4.26 7.85
C ALA A 348 13.02 4.32 7.69
N PRO A 349 13.56 4.97 6.65
CA PRO A 349 15.00 5.14 6.50
C PRO A 349 15.53 5.98 7.66
N SER A 350 16.42 5.40 8.46
CA SER A 350 17.15 6.17 9.47
C SER A 350 18.13 7.10 8.77
N ALA A 351 18.10 8.38 9.08
CA ALA A 351 19.03 9.36 8.53
C ALA A 351 20.48 8.94 8.90
N GLY A 352 21.27 8.49 7.91
CA GLY A 352 22.69 8.15 8.07
C GLY A 352 23.04 6.68 8.31
N ALA A 353 22.11 5.74 8.21
CA ALA A 353 22.44 4.32 8.32
C ALA A 353 22.96 3.76 6.98
N ASP A 354 24.22 3.31 6.97
CA ASP A 354 24.75 2.45 5.91
C ASP A 354 23.88 1.19 5.76
N MET A 355 23.73 0.69 4.53
CA MET A 355 22.94 -0.50 4.19
C MET A 355 23.30 -1.74 5.04
N HIS A 356 24.47 -1.75 5.70
CA HIS A 356 24.91 -2.77 6.67
C HIS A 356 24.37 -2.56 8.10
N GLN A 357 23.79 -1.41 8.44
CA GLN A 357 23.18 -1.16 9.76
C GLN A 357 21.67 -1.42 9.79
N LEU A 358 21.02 -1.64 8.65
CA LEU A 358 19.65 -2.14 8.54
C LEU A 358 19.44 -3.51 9.21
N SER A 359 20.51 -4.17 9.64
CA SER A 359 20.51 -5.51 10.24
C SER A 359 20.02 -5.60 11.70
N LYS A 360 19.52 -4.52 12.30
CA LYS A 360 18.99 -4.53 13.69
C LYS A 360 17.49 -4.30 13.79
N THR A 361 16.79 -4.22 12.69
CA THR A 361 15.38 -3.86 12.65
C THR A 361 14.52 -5.08 12.38
N SER A 362 13.44 -5.20 13.16
CA SER A 362 12.38 -6.22 13.02
C SER A 362 11.74 -6.17 11.63
N LEU A 363 11.05 -7.25 11.22
CA LEU A 363 10.30 -7.44 9.95
C LEU A 363 9.40 -6.27 9.50
N GLY A 364 9.29 -5.18 10.27
CA GLY A 364 8.37 -4.08 9.95
C GLY A 364 6.89 -4.46 10.06
N LEU A 365 6.56 -5.50 10.82
CA LEU A 365 5.20 -5.95 11.04
C LEU A 365 4.57 -5.41 12.33
N GLY A 366 5.36 -4.95 13.29
CA GLY A 366 4.87 -4.56 14.61
C GLY A 366 3.86 -3.42 14.58
N LEU A 367 4.13 -2.35 13.81
CA LEU A 367 3.19 -1.22 13.65
C LEU A 367 1.95 -1.61 12.85
N PHE A 368 2.11 -2.41 11.82
CA PHE A 368 0.99 -2.97 11.06
C PHE A 368 0.06 -3.80 11.96
N ILE A 369 0.60 -4.73 12.74
CA ILE A 369 -0.17 -5.55 13.67
C ILE A 369 -0.85 -4.68 14.74
N ALA A 370 -0.15 -3.69 15.29
CA ALA A 370 -0.75 -2.75 16.24
C ALA A 370 -1.96 -2.04 15.63
N ARG A 371 -1.86 -1.56 14.39
CA ARG A 371 -2.98 -0.93 13.68
C ARG A 371 -4.14 -1.89 13.47
N GLU A 372 -3.88 -3.10 12.99
CA GLU A 372 -4.93 -4.08 12.72
C GLU A 372 -5.68 -4.50 14.01
N ILE A 373 -4.96 -4.63 15.13
CA ILE A 373 -5.58 -4.89 16.43
C ILE A 373 -6.46 -3.71 16.89
N VAL A 374 -5.95 -2.47 16.77
CA VAL A 374 -6.71 -1.26 17.14
C VAL A 374 -7.97 -1.12 16.27
N LEU A 375 -7.87 -1.34 14.95
CA LEU A 375 -9.01 -1.34 14.05
C LEU A 375 -10.02 -2.45 14.38
N GLY A 376 -9.55 -3.63 14.78
CA GLY A 376 -10.40 -4.71 15.25
C GLY A 376 -11.18 -4.37 16.53
N HIS A 377 -10.70 -3.42 17.34
CA HIS A 377 -11.40 -2.85 18.49
C HIS A 377 -12.26 -1.63 18.11
N GLU A 378 -12.52 -1.39 16.82
CA GLU A 378 -13.22 -0.20 16.32
C GLU A 378 -12.55 1.12 16.73
N GLY A 379 -11.25 1.07 17.06
CA GLY A 379 -10.43 2.20 17.45
C GLY A 379 -9.71 2.87 16.28
N THR A 380 -8.97 3.93 16.59
CA THR A 380 -8.07 4.61 15.65
C THR A 380 -6.65 4.66 16.20
N ILE A 381 -5.66 4.63 15.32
CA ILE A 381 -4.25 4.86 15.65
C ILE A 381 -3.66 5.87 14.68
N ASP A 382 -3.03 6.89 15.24
CA ASP A 382 -2.41 7.98 14.51
C ASP A 382 -0.97 8.21 14.99
N VAL A 383 -0.15 8.89 14.16
CA VAL A 383 1.21 9.26 14.48
C VAL A 383 1.46 10.71 14.12
N LYS A 384 2.14 11.42 15.02
CA LYS A 384 2.73 12.74 14.75
C LYS A 384 4.20 12.68 15.11
N SER A 385 5.05 13.30 14.29
CA SER A 385 6.49 13.32 14.54
C SER A 385 7.08 14.66 14.13
N SER A 386 7.80 15.30 15.05
CA SER A 386 8.51 16.56 14.83
C SER A 386 9.76 16.63 15.68
N VAL A 387 10.68 17.54 15.33
CA VAL A 387 11.91 17.78 16.14
C VAL A 387 11.56 18.28 17.55
N GLU A 388 10.47 19.01 17.70
CA GLU A 388 10.10 19.66 18.95
C GLU A 388 9.36 18.71 19.90
N SER A 389 8.39 17.95 19.38
CA SER A 389 7.54 17.05 20.17
C SER A 389 8.02 15.59 20.19
N GLY A 390 9.04 15.26 19.41
CA GLY A 390 9.41 13.87 19.18
C GLY A 390 8.37 13.13 18.34
N THR A 391 8.31 11.81 18.49
CA THR A 391 7.30 10.94 17.86
C THR A 391 6.23 10.57 18.87
N VAL A 392 4.98 10.79 18.52
CA VAL A 392 3.81 10.53 19.36
C VAL A 392 2.86 9.61 18.60
N PHE A 393 2.71 8.38 19.08
CA PHE A 393 1.65 7.47 18.64
C PHE A 393 0.42 7.69 19.53
N THR A 394 -0.73 7.88 18.93
CA THR A 394 -2.01 8.11 19.63
C THR A 394 -2.99 7.01 19.25
N ILE A 395 -3.49 6.26 20.23
CA ILE A 395 -4.54 5.25 20.07
C ILE A 395 -5.79 5.79 20.74
N ARG A 396 -6.92 5.66 20.07
CA ARG A 396 -8.24 6.00 20.63
C ARG A 396 -9.15 4.77 20.57
N LEU A 397 -9.56 4.28 21.71
CA LEU A 397 -10.44 3.13 21.86
C LEU A 397 -11.83 3.60 22.30
N PRO A 398 -12.91 3.25 21.57
CA PRO A 398 -14.26 3.65 21.94
C PRO A 398 -14.72 2.93 23.21
N ARG A 399 -15.52 3.62 24.03
CA ARG A 399 -16.29 2.95 25.08
C ARG A 399 -17.47 2.20 24.46
N ALA A 400 -17.88 1.09 25.03
CA ALA A 400 -18.99 0.29 24.54
C ALA A 400 -20.24 1.17 24.31
N GLY A 401 -20.75 1.17 23.07
CA GLY A 401 -21.98 1.89 22.67
C GLY A 401 -21.78 3.34 22.20
N ALA A 402 -20.57 3.88 22.15
CA ALA A 402 -20.29 5.21 21.61
C ALA A 402 -19.75 5.11 20.18
N PRO A 403 -20.44 5.66 19.14
CA PRO A 403 -19.83 5.77 17.80
C PRO A 403 -18.69 6.78 17.83
N LEU A 404 -17.51 6.40 17.37
CA LEU A 404 -16.42 7.35 17.13
C LEU A 404 -16.84 8.29 15.99
N SER A 405 -17.03 9.58 16.28
CA SER A 405 -17.12 10.57 15.22
C SER A 405 -15.77 10.65 14.50
N SER A 406 -15.77 10.41 13.21
CA SER A 406 -14.59 10.38 12.35
C SER A 406 -14.10 11.81 12.03
N ARG A 407 -13.77 12.63 13.04
CA ARG A 407 -13.15 13.94 12.81
C ARG A 407 -12.17 14.27 13.95
N PRO A 408 -10.86 14.38 13.66
CA PRO A 408 -9.97 15.04 14.60
C PRO A 408 -10.35 16.52 14.69
N PRO A 409 -10.19 17.20 15.85
CA PRO A 409 -10.35 18.64 15.92
C PRO A 409 -9.30 19.30 15.02
N GLU A 410 -9.77 20.18 14.16
CA GLU A 410 -8.94 21.14 13.44
C GLU A 410 -8.42 22.16 14.48
N ASP A 411 -7.11 22.15 14.74
CA ASP A 411 -6.34 23.27 15.26
C ASP A 411 -4.96 23.30 14.59
#